data_a9143640f37aa4314b6434de51341302
#
_entry.id   a9143640f37aa4314b6434de51341302
#
_cell.length_a   1.000
_cell.length_b   1.000
_cell.length_c   1.000
_cell.angle_alpha   90.00
_cell.angle_beta   90.00
_cell.angle_gamma   90.00
#
_symmetry.space_group_name_H-M   'P 1'
#
loop_
_entity.id
_entity.type
_entity.pdbx_description
1 polymer ?
#
loop_
_entity_poly.entity_id
_entity_poly.type
_entity_poly.pdbx_seq_one_letter_code
_entity_poly.pdbx_strand_id
1 'polypeptide(L)'
;MCGINLITPQDKAWKMMKTEAVTENSGKINCSTEYEQTSVEHCSSTEESSERAQGPGSISSPCHHYLMTTKELQLYWSKEKHERKPVKLLFEIPSTRIAEDFLSKFVVYKIIIVSTGSFDENKVFIERRYSDFEKLHRNLLKYFKEEMEDVLFPKKILMGNLTEELIRKRILALKDYLAELYTISCVRKSKKFMEFFTKPEEEEGYSCLRGGEYGRATELFHQVVCLKERLTLHCPAVVVPSMCALVVCHKDMDNLDKAYEVGMKALTILEKHTVHRYYVPLLDTLISLAYKIGKDFMSLRERLEKEERKVNIEHMSVSLKELAVQECIE
;
A
#
# COMPACT_ATOMS: atom_id res chain seq x y z
N MET A 1 26.14 -5.19 -40.29
CA MET A 1 24.67 -5.49 -40.29
C MET A 1 24.01 -4.54 -39.30
N CYS A 2 23.36 -3.49 -39.79
CA CYS A 2 22.73 -2.47 -38.98
C CYS A 2 21.33 -2.94 -38.59
N GLY A 3 21.09 -3.16 -37.29
CA GLY A 3 19.76 -3.46 -36.77
C GLY A 3 18.89 -2.21 -36.71
N ILE A 4 17.86 -2.17 -37.53
CA ILE A 4 16.83 -1.12 -37.50
C ILE A 4 15.87 -1.43 -36.38
N ASN A 5 15.89 -0.63 -35.29
CA ASN A 5 14.87 -0.69 -34.23
C ASN A 5 13.56 -0.09 -34.78
N LEU A 6 12.60 -0.94 -35.07
CA LEU A 6 11.24 -0.55 -35.41
C LEU A 6 10.50 -0.08 -34.16
N ILE A 7 10.28 1.22 -34.04
CA ILE A 7 9.46 1.86 -33.01
C ILE A 7 8.00 1.46 -33.25
N THR A 8 7.37 0.84 -32.27
CA THR A 8 5.98 0.40 -32.38
C THR A 8 4.99 1.58 -32.32
N PRO A 9 3.77 1.44 -32.85
CA PRO A 9 2.75 2.50 -32.81
C PRO A 9 2.41 2.97 -31.38
N GLN A 10 2.60 2.12 -30.37
CA GLN A 10 2.37 2.46 -28.96
C GLN A 10 3.39 3.46 -28.40
N ASP A 11 4.64 3.41 -28.87
CA ASP A 11 5.68 4.36 -28.45
C ASP A 11 5.43 5.77 -29.02
N LYS A 12 4.75 5.86 -30.15
CA LYS A 12 4.34 7.16 -30.74
C LYS A 12 3.17 7.80 -30.00
N ALA A 13 2.19 7.01 -29.55
CA ALA A 13 1.04 7.51 -28.77
C ALA A 13 1.50 8.07 -27.41
N TRP A 14 2.46 7.42 -26.76
CA TRP A 14 3.03 7.87 -25.50
C TRP A 14 3.83 9.18 -25.63
N LYS A 15 4.48 9.41 -26.77
CA LYS A 15 5.23 10.64 -27.05
C LYS A 15 4.30 11.83 -27.34
N MET A 16 3.13 11.60 -27.96
CA MET A 16 2.12 12.64 -28.21
C MET A 16 1.43 13.12 -26.92
N MET A 17 1.12 12.22 -25.99
CA MET A 17 0.56 12.61 -24.67
C MET A 17 1.50 13.49 -23.82
N LYS A 18 2.81 13.40 -24.04
CA LYS A 18 3.80 14.26 -23.35
C LYS A 18 3.85 15.68 -23.88
N THR A 19 3.49 15.92 -25.13
CA THR A 19 3.55 17.24 -25.79
C THR A 19 2.30 18.10 -25.51
N GLU A 20 1.15 17.50 -25.26
CA GLU A 20 -0.08 18.25 -24.95
C GLU A 20 -0.16 18.75 -23.49
N ALA A 21 0.59 18.16 -22.57
CA ALA A 21 0.61 18.55 -21.15
C ALA A 21 1.47 19.82 -20.84
N VAL A 22 2.14 20.41 -21.83
CA VAL A 22 3.08 21.53 -21.64
C VAL A 22 2.52 22.88 -22.13
N THR A 23 1.35 22.91 -22.79
CA THR A 23 0.83 24.15 -23.44
C THR A 23 -0.38 24.80 -22.79
N GLU A 24 -0.87 24.30 -21.64
CA GLU A 24 -1.96 24.97 -20.91
C GLU A 24 -1.53 25.44 -19.52
N ASN A 25 -0.77 26.54 -19.45
CA ASN A 25 -0.74 27.40 -18.26
C ASN A 25 -0.15 28.76 -18.55
N SER A 26 -0.93 29.62 -19.18
CA SER A 26 -0.71 31.07 -19.19
C SER A 26 -2.04 31.78 -19.33
N GLY A 27 -2.75 31.91 -18.22
CA GLY A 27 -3.96 32.72 -18.10
C GLY A 27 -3.97 33.43 -16.76
N LYS A 28 -3.45 34.65 -16.72
CA LYS A 28 -3.61 35.57 -15.58
C LYS A 28 -5.08 35.96 -15.49
N ILE A 29 -5.72 35.70 -14.36
CA ILE A 29 -6.95 36.34 -13.97
C ILE A 29 -6.69 37.15 -12.70
N ASN A 30 -6.70 38.48 -12.86
CA ASN A 30 -6.82 39.43 -11.77
C ASN A 30 -8.29 39.42 -11.27
N CYS A 31 -8.51 39.23 -9.99
CA CYS A 31 -9.76 39.56 -9.35
C CYS A 31 -9.47 40.29 -8.04
N SER A 32 -9.70 41.57 -8.09
CA SER A 32 -9.84 42.48 -6.94
C SER A 32 -11.21 42.29 -6.33
N THR A 33 -11.28 42.01 -5.05
CA THR A 33 -12.52 42.12 -4.25
C THR A 33 -12.26 42.92 -3.00
N GLU A 34 -13.08 43.98 -2.89
CA GLU A 34 -13.17 44.92 -1.81
C GLU A 34 -13.65 44.28 -0.51
N TYR A 35 -13.12 44.79 0.60
CA TYR A 35 -13.54 44.43 1.96
C TYR A 35 -14.61 45.40 2.44
N GLU A 36 -15.80 44.92 2.73
CA GLU A 36 -16.74 45.64 3.59
C GLU A 36 -16.56 45.23 5.05
N GLN A 37 -16.31 46.25 5.88
CA GLN A 37 -16.31 46.19 7.35
C GLN A 37 -17.75 46.29 7.85
N THR A 38 -18.17 45.35 8.69
CA THR A 38 -19.31 45.58 9.59
C THR A 38 -18.92 45.25 11.04
N SER A 39 -19.38 46.16 11.86
CA SER A 39 -19.00 46.48 13.22
C SER A 39 -19.49 45.50 14.27
N VAL A 40 -18.71 45.50 15.35
CA VAL A 40 -18.79 44.83 16.65
C VAL A 40 -20.05 45.28 17.41
N GLU A 41 -20.79 44.37 18.02
CA GLU A 41 -21.55 44.62 19.22
C GLU A 41 -21.19 43.63 20.34
N HIS A 42 -21.01 44.22 21.50
CA HIS A 42 -20.53 43.75 22.78
C HIS A 42 -21.71 43.22 23.59
N CYS A 43 -21.61 42.05 24.21
CA CYS A 43 -22.40 41.73 25.40
C CYS A 43 -21.58 40.87 26.36
N SER A 44 -21.57 41.39 27.58
CA SER A 44 -20.85 40.96 28.77
C SER A 44 -21.61 39.94 29.61
N SER A 45 -20.79 39.10 30.30
CA SER A 45 -20.94 38.54 31.64
C SER A 45 -22.13 37.60 31.97
N THR A 46 -21.86 36.42 32.49
CA THR A 46 -21.80 36.13 33.94
C THR A 46 -21.28 34.70 34.21
N GLU A 47 -20.49 34.59 35.29
CA GLU A 47 -19.98 33.38 35.90
C GLU A 47 -21.11 32.58 36.57
N GLU A 48 -21.02 31.26 36.59
CA GLU A 48 -21.25 30.46 37.79
C GLU A 48 -20.73 29.02 37.66
N SER A 49 -20.04 28.61 38.68
CA SER A 49 -19.39 27.36 38.98
C SER A 49 -20.37 26.22 39.30
N SER A 50 -20.08 25.00 38.93
CA SER A 50 -20.29 23.85 39.81
C SER A 50 -19.62 22.56 39.32
N GLU A 51 -19.18 21.77 40.25
CA GLU A 51 -18.29 20.62 40.24
C GLU A 51 -18.90 19.30 39.79
N ARG A 52 -17.94 18.35 39.42
CA ARG A 52 -17.91 16.89 39.57
C ARG A 52 -18.78 16.01 38.66
N ALA A 53 -18.11 15.17 37.88
CA ALA A 53 -17.99 13.73 38.11
C ALA A 53 -17.14 13.02 37.03
N GLN A 54 -16.29 12.10 37.45
CA GLN A 54 -15.40 11.27 36.66
C GLN A 54 -16.14 10.07 36.04
N GLY A 55 -15.67 9.65 34.84
CA GLY A 55 -15.97 8.33 34.27
C GLY A 55 -15.36 8.18 32.87
N PRO A 56 -14.67 7.05 32.55
CA PRO A 56 -13.78 6.96 31.39
C PRO A 56 -14.50 6.42 30.15
N GLY A 57 -14.30 7.11 29.03
CA GLY A 57 -14.78 6.65 27.74
C GLY A 57 -14.23 7.58 26.64
N SER A 58 -13.09 7.23 26.07
CA SER A 58 -12.48 8.00 24.99
C SER A 58 -13.27 7.86 23.69
N ILE A 59 -14.17 8.78 23.47
CA ILE A 59 -14.72 9.08 22.14
C ILE A 59 -13.97 10.33 21.70
N SER A 60 -13.19 10.23 20.63
CA SER A 60 -12.52 11.36 20.01
C SER A 60 -13.58 12.35 19.49
N SER A 61 -13.86 13.35 20.29
CA SER A 61 -14.85 14.38 20.01
C SER A 61 -14.29 15.40 19.00
N PRO A 62 -15.06 15.87 18.02
CA PRO A 62 -14.65 16.86 17.01
C PRO A 62 -14.44 18.29 17.54
N CYS A 63 -14.49 18.52 18.84
CA CYS A 63 -14.67 19.87 19.43
C CYS A 63 -13.38 20.56 19.90
N HIS A 64 -12.19 20.04 19.58
CA HIS A 64 -10.94 20.67 20.03
C HIS A 64 -10.59 21.99 19.29
N HIS A 65 -11.24 22.30 18.18
CA HIS A 65 -10.93 23.48 17.38
C HIS A 65 -11.40 24.83 17.99
N TYR A 66 -12.37 24.82 18.88
CA TYR A 66 -12.93 26.06 19.48
C TYR A 66 -12.01 26.71 20.52
N LEU A 67 -10.95 26.03 20.97
CA LEU A 67 -10.01 26.57 21.97
C LEU A 67 -8.66 26.99 21.38
N MET A 68 -8.49 26.86 20.05
CA MET A 68 -7.23 27.21 19.38
C MET A 68 -7.22 28.69 18.98
N THR A 69 -6.07 29.34 19.22
CA THR A 69 -5.84 30.68 18.68
C THR A 69 -5.76 30.63 17.14
N THR A 70 -6.01 31.75 16.48
CA THR A 70 -5.93 31.83 15.01
C THR A 70 -4.60 31.36 14.44
N LYS A 71 -3.49 31.61 15.14
CA LYS A 71 -2.14 31.12 14.76
C LYS A 71 -2.00 29.61 14.91
N GLU A 72 -2.49 29.04 15.99
CA GLU A 72 -2.49 27.59 16.21
C GLU A 72 -3.36 26.86 15.20
N LEU A 73 -4.51 27.44 14.87
CA LEU A 73 -5.40 26.92 13.85
C LEU A 73 -4.76 26.98 12.46
N GLN A 74 -4.07 28.06 12.12
CA GLN A 74 -3.31 28.17 10.86
C GLN A 74 -2.17 27.16 10.79
N LEU A 75 -1.42 26.96 11.87
CA LEU A 75 -0.36 25.94 11.97
C LEU A 75 -0.94 24.53 11.89
N TYR A 76 -2.06 24.28 12.57
CA TYR A 76 -2.76 23.00 12.51
C TYR A 76 -3.22 22.70 11.07
N TRP A 77 -3.90 23.63 10.41
CA TRP A 77 -4.34 23.45 9.03
C TRP A 77 -3.20 23.38 8.02
N SER A 78 -2.11 24.11 8.26
CA SER A 78 -0.89 24.00 7.45
C SER A 78 -0.26 22.63 7.57
N LYS A 79 -0.15 22.09 8.78
CA LYS A 79 0.37 20.75 9.07
C LYS A 79 -0.55 19.66 8.49
N GLU A 80 -1.86 19.76 8.71
CA GLU A 80 -2.89 18.90 8.13
C GLU A 80 -2.82 18.89 6.58
N LYS A 81 -2.65 20.06 5.98
CA LYS A 81 -2.55 20.21 4.53
C LYS A 81 -1.27 19.59 3.95
N HIS A 82 -0.17 19.56 4.72
CA HIS A 82 1.08 18.89 4.33
C HIS A 82 1.05 17.38 4.59
N GLU A 83 0.45 16.94 5.70
CA GLU A 83 0.38 15.53 6.07
C GLU A 83 -0.71 14.77 5.30
N ARG A 84 -1.74 15.46 4.80
CA ARG A 84 -2.92 14.87 4.14
C ARG A 84 -3.07 15.26 2.67
N LYS A 85 -1.99 15.34 1.92
CA LYS A 85 -2.19 15.07 0.49
C LYS A 85 -2.50 13.58 0.37
N PRO A 86 -3.76 13.17 0.17
CA PRO A 86 -4.04 11.77 -0.03
C PRO A 86 -3.24 11.37 -1.25
N VAL A 87 -2.31 10.43 -1.09
CA VAL A 87 -1.70 9.75 -2.24
C VAL A 87 -2.86 9.13 -2.97
N LYS A 88 -3.32 9.78 -4.03
CA LYS A 88 -4.40 9.24 -4.86
C LYS A 88 -3.78 8.10 -5.65
N LEU A 89 -4.26 6.90 -5.41
CA LEU A 89 -3.92 5.76 -6.25
C LEU A 89 -4.89 5.75 -7.43
N LEU A 90 -4.33 5.55 -8.61
CA LEU A 90 -5.06 5.31 -9.85
C LEU A 90 -4.88 3.83 -10.22
N PHE A 91 -5.98 3.22 -10.64
CA PHE A 91 -6.02 1.86 -11.12
C PHE A 91 -6.19 1.89 -12.64
N GLU A 92 -5.24 1.32 -13.37
CA GLU A 92 -5.28 1.24 -14.82
C GLU A 92 -5.26 -0.22 -15.29
N ILE A 93 -6.01 -0.50 -16.35
CA ILE A 93 -6.02 -1.81 -17.01
C ILE A 93 -5.58 -1.61 -18.47
N PRO A 94 -4.27 -1.48 -18.74
CA PRO A 94 -3.77 -1.12 -20.05
C PRO A 94 -3.86 -2.25 -21.08
N SER A 95 -3.93 -3.49 -20.65
CA SER A 95 -3.95 -4.65 -21.55
C SER A 95 -4.66 -5.84 -20.91
N THR A 96 -5.08 -6.74 -21.79
CA THR A 96 -5.65 -8.03 -21.44
C THR A 96 -5.02 -9.12 -22.31
N ARG A 97 -5.05 -10.35 -21.81
CA ARG A 97 -4.72 -11.54 -22.59
C ARG A 97 -5.77 -12.62 -22.40
N ILE A 98 -5.95 -13.46 -23.42
CA ILE A 98 -6.76 -14.66 -23.30
C ILE A 98 -5.84 -15.78 -22.82
N ALA A 99 -6.24 -16.39 -21.70
CA ALA A 99 -5.60 -17.59 -21.17
C ALA A 99 -6.56 -18.78 -21.27
N GLU A 100 -6.00 -19.95 -21.27
CA GLU A 100 -6.74 -21.22 -21.38
C GLU A 100 -6.30 -22.14 -20.25
N ASP A 101 -7.25 -22.74 -19.57
CA ASP A 101 -7.02 -23.88 -18.69
C ASP A 101 -7.72 -25.13 -19.29
N PHE A 102 -7.60 -26.28 -18.62
CA PHE A 102 -8.15 -27.56 -19.11
C PHE A 102 -9.65 -27.53 -19.48
N LEU A 103 -10.40 -26.57 -18.95
CA LEU A 103 -11.86 -26.54 -19.07
C LEU A 103 -12.38 -25.35 -19.85
N SER A 104 -11.65 -24.23 -19.90
CA SER A 104 -12.21 -23.00 -20.47
C SER A 104 -11.15 -21.97 -20.86
N LYS A 105 -11.53 -21.10 -21.81
CA LYS A 105 -10.81 -19.87 -22.13
C LYS A 105 -11.36 -18.72 -21.30
N PHE A 106 -10.46 -17.87 -20.79
CA PHE A 106 -10.84 -16.71 -20.00
C PHE A 106 -9.91 -15.52 -20.24
N VAL A 107 -10.42 -14.33 -19.93
CA VAL A 107 -9.66 -13.08 -20.06
C VAL A 107 -8.95 -12.79 -18.75
N VAL A 108 -7.66 -12.51 -18.85
CA VAL A 108 -6.80 -12.01 -17.77
C VAL A 108 -6.56 -10.52 -17.98
N TYR A 109 -6.84 -9.73 -16.97
CA TYR A 109 -6.70 -8.27 -16.95
C TYR A 109 -5.39 -7.91 -16.26
N LYS A 110 -4.53 -7.16 -16.94
CA LYS A 110 -3.30 -6.59 -16.36
C LYS A 110 -3.66 -5.29 -15.66
N ILE A 111 -3.53 -5.24 -14.34
CA ILE A 111 -3.85 -4.08 -13.51
C ILE A 111 -2.56 -3.40 -13.09
N ILE A 112 -2.46 -2.09 -13.31
CA ILE A 112 -1.36 -1.25 -12.84
C ILE A 112 -1.91 -0.30 -11.77
N ILE A 113 -1.16 -0.16 -10.67
CA ILE A 113 -1.45 0.80 -9.60
C ILE A 113 -0.43 1.93 -9.69
N VAL A 114 -0.91 3.14 -9.92
CA VAL A 114 -0.08 4.34 -10.07
C VAL A 114 -0.35 5.30 -8.91
N SER A 115 0.70 5.77 -8.26
CA SER A 115 0.62 6.85 -7.27
C SER A 115 0.64 8.20 -7.95
N THR A 116 -0.40 9.04 -7.73
CA THR A 116 -0.42 10.40 -8.28
C THR A 116 0.50 11.31 -7.48
N GLY A 117 1.27 12.14 -8.19
CA GLY A 117 2.12 13.17 -7.59
C GLY A 117 3.57 12.76 -7.33
N SER A 118 3.97 11.55 -7.68
CA SER A 118 5.37 11.13 -7.73
C SER A 118 5.68 10.52 -9.10
N PHE A 119 6.92 10.71 -9.55
CA PHE A 119 7.42 9.98 -10.72
C PHE A 119 7.64 8.52 -10.29
N ASP A 120 6.78 7.64 -10.76
CA ASP A 120 6.80 6.22 -10.39
C ASP A 120 7.63 5.43 -11.40
N GLU A 121 8.91 5.23 -11.09
CA GLU A 121 9.81 4.43 -11.93
C GLU A 121 9.46 2.94 -11.88
N ASN A 122 8.90 2.48 -10.77
CA ASN A 122 8.57 1.08 -10.52
C ASN A 122 7.09 0.80 -10.77
N LYS A 123 6.71 0.63 -12.04
CA LYS A 123 5.36 0.20 -12.41
C LYS A 123 5.13 -1.24 -12.00
N VAL A 124 4.51 -1.44 -10.86
CA VAL A 124 4.08 -2.77 -10.41
C VAL A 124 2.73 -3.09 -11.03
N PHE A 125 2.61 -4.28 -11.59
CA PHE A 125 1.37 -4.77 -12.16
C PHE A 125 0.99 -6.13 -11.58
N ILE A 126 -0.30 -6.43 -11.58
CA ILE A 126 -0.84 -7.73 -11.24
C ILE A 126 -1.74 -8.23 -12.37
N GLU A 127 -1.96 -9.52 -12.40
CA GLU A 127 -2.90 -10.15 -13.33
C GLU A 127 -4.06 -10.77 -12.58
N ARG A 128 -5.30 -10.42 -12.97
CA ARG A 128 -6.52 -10.96 -12.36
C ARG A 128 -7.54 -11.29 -13.44
N ARG A 129 -8.29 -12.37 -13.25
CA ARG A 129 -9.43 -12.72 -14.10
C ARG A 129 -10.74 -12.19 -13.51
N TYR A 130 -11.80 -12.14 -14.30
CA TYR A 130 -13.10 -11.65 -13.85
C TYR A 130 -13.60 -12.34 -12.57
N SER A 131 -13.39 -13.65 -12.43
CA SER A 131 -13.79 -14.40 -11.22
C SER A 131 -13.09 -13.94 -9.96
N ASP A 132 -11.88 -13.36 -10.06
CA ASP A 132 -11.15 -12.83 -8.89
C ASP A 132 -11.81 -11.54 -8.41
N PHE A 133 -12.24 -10.68 -9.33
CA PHE A 133 -13.05 -9.49 -9.00
C PHE A 133 -14.42 -9.89 -8.42
N GLU A 134 -15.08 -10.91 -8.98
CA GLU A 134 -16.34 -11.41 -8.45
C GLU A 134 -16.18 -11.96 -7.03
N LYS A 135 -15.07 -12.65 -6.74
CA LYS A 135 -14.72 -13.14 -5.39
C LYS A 135 -14.47 -11.96 -4.44
N LEU A 136 -13.73 -10.94 -4.89
CA LEU A 136 -13.52 -9.72 -4.11
C LEU A 136 -14.87 -9.08 -3.76
N HIS A 137 -15.71 -8.82 -4.76
CA HIS A 137 -17.01 -8.17 -4.57
C HIS A 137 -17.90 -8.93 -3.58
N ARG A 138 -18.03 -10.25 -3.73
CA ARG A 138 -18.80 -11.09 -2.78
C ARG A 138 -18.24 -11.04 -1.36
N ASN A 139 -16.91 -11.04 -1.21
CA ASN A 139 -16.29 -10.94 0.09
C ASN A 139 -16.53 -9.56 0.73
N LEU A 140 -16.43 -8.48 -0.04
CA LEU A 140 -16.68 -7.13 0.48
C LEU A 140 -18.15 -6.94 0.86
N LEU A 141 -19.10 -7.39 0.06
CA LEU A 141 -20.53 -7.36 0.40
C LEU A 141 -20.86 -8.09 1.70
N LYS A 142 -20.11 -9.16 2.02
CA LYS A 142 -20.32 -9.91 3.27
C LYS A 142 -19.98 -9.09 4.51
N TYR A 143 -18.97 -8.20 4.43
CA TYR A 143 -18.45 -7.46 5.58
C TYR A 143 -18.82 -5.98 5.59
N PHE A 144 -19.16 -5.41 4.43
CA PHE A 144 -19.40 -3.97 4.20
C PHE A 144 -20.66 -3.76 3.37
N LYS A 145 -21.76 -4.39 3.78
CA LYS A 145 -23.00 -4.43 2.99
C LYS A 145 -23.55 -3.02 2.73
N GLU A 146 -23.59 -2.17 3.75
CA GLU A 146 -24.14 -0.82 3.67
C GLU A 146 -23.27 0.08 2.76
N GLU A 147 -21.94 0.05 2.97
CA GLU A 147 -21.01 0.89 2.22
C GLU A 147 -20.84 0.44 0.76
N MET A 148 -21.26 -0.80 0.46
CA MET A 148 -21.18 -1.39 -0.89
C MET A 148 -22.51 -1.33 -1.65
N GLU A 149 -23.57 -0.74 -1.06
CA GLU A 149 -24.92 -0.75 -1.65
C GLU A 149 -24.97 -0.07 -3.03
N ASP A 150 -24.29 1.07 -3.15
CA ASP A 150 -24.24 1.87 -4.39
C ASP A 150 -23.11 1.45 -5.34
N VAL A 151 -22.22 0.53 -4.92
CA VAL A 151 -21.07 0.14 -5.73
C VAL A 151 -21.48 -0.80 -6.86
N LEU A 152 -21.36 -0.30 -8.08
CA LEU A 152 -21.75 -1.07 -9.27
C LEU A 152 -20.66 -2.09 -9.65
N PHE A 153 -21.05 -3.36 -9.72
CA PHE A 153 -20.18 -4.42 -10.23
C PHE A 153 -20.69 -4.95 -11.58
N PRO A 154 -19.84 -5.08 -12.61
CA PRO A 154 -20.26 -5.55 -13.93
C PRO A 154 -20.78 -6.98 -13.87
N LYS A 155 -21.99 -7.19 -14.43
CA LYS A 155 -22.67 -8.50 -14.42
C LYS A 155 -21.89 -9.58 -15.17
N LYS A 156 -21.98 -10.81 -14.67
CA LYS A 156 -21.41 -11.97 -15.35
C LYS A 156 -22.20 -12.27 -16.62
N ILE A 157 -21.51 -12.37 -17.74
CA ILE A 157 -22.08 -12.74 -19.04
C ILE A 157 -21.54 -14.14 -19.37
N LEU A 158 -22.44 -15.07 -19.66
CA LEU A 158 -22.09 -16.46 -19.90
C LEU A 158 -21.66 -16.72 -21.35
N MET A 159 -22.20 -15.97 -22.32
CA MET A 159 -21.86 -16.10 -23.74
C MET A 159 -21.17 -14.85 -24.27
N GLY A 160 -20.23 -15.04 -25.22
CA GLY A 160 -19.49 -13.91 -25.82
C GLY A 160 -18.43 -13.25 -24.92
N ASN A 161 -18.00 -13.93 -23.88
CA ASN A 161 -17.02 -13.40 -22.92
C ASN A 161 -15.68 -12.97 -23.53
N LEU A 162 -15.35 -13.46 -24.71
CA LEU A 162 -14.08 -13.24 -25.39
C LEU A 162 -14.20 -12.22 -26.54
N THR A 163 -15.38 -11.60 -26.74
CA THR A 163 -15.54 -10.55 -27.74
C THR A 163 -14.81 -9.30 -27.33
N GLU A 164 -14.14 -8.65 -28.27
CA GLU A 164 -13.34 -7.44 -28.01
C GLU A 164 -14.19 -6.31 -27.43
N GLU A 165 -15.42 -6.16 -27.91
CA GLU A 165 -16.36 -5.15 -27.40
C GLU A 165 -16.69 -5.36 -25.92
N LEU A 166 -16.97 -6.61 -25.52
CA LEU A 166 -17.26 -6.93 -24.11
C LEU A 166 -16.03 -6.76 -23.23
N ILE A 167 -14.85 -7.15 -23.73
CA ILE A 167 -13.57 -6.96 -23.01
C ILE A 167 -13.33 -5.47 -22.76
N ARG A 168 -13.52 -4.60 -23.77
CA ARG A 168 -13.37 -3.14 -23.61
C ARG A 168 -14.37 -2.57 -22.60
N LYS A 169 -15.64 -2.95 -22.67
CA LYS A 169 -16.64 -2.52 -21.68
C LYS A 169 -16.28 -2.95 -20.25
N ARG A 170 -15.79 -4.19 -20.10
CA ARG A 170 -15.35 -4.69 -18.80
C ARG A 170 -14.11 -4.00 -18.25
N ILE A 171 -13.14 -3.68 -19.12
CA ILE A 171 -11.94 -2.91 -18.70
C ILE A 171 -12.36 -1.60 -18.02
N LEU A 172 -13.24 -0.83 -18.65
CA LEU A 172 -13.74 0.42 -18.10
C LEU A 172 -14.49 0.19 -16.79
N ALA A 173 -15.46 -0.72 -16.78
CA ALA A 173 -16.26 -1.00 -15.59
C ALA A 173 -15.41 -1.53 -14.40
N LEU A 174 -14.42 -2.37 -14.66
CA LEU A 174 -13.53 -2.90 -13.60
C LEU A 174 -12.56 -1.84 -13.08
N LYS A 175 -12.08 -0.94 -13.94
CA LYS A 175 -11.27 0.22 -13.54
C LYS A 175 -12.07 1.15 -12.64
N ASP A 176 -13.27 1.54 -13.05
CA ASP A 176 -14.17 2.40 -12.28
C ASP A 176 -14.53 1.73 -10.94
N TYR A 177 -14.84 0.45 -10.94
CA TYR A 177 -15.11 -0.35 -9.76
C TYR A 177 -13.94 -0.31 -8.75
N LEU A 178 -12.68 -0.52 -9.18
CA LEU A 178 -11.53 -0.44 -8.27
C LEU A 178 -11.32 0.98 -7.72
N ALA A 179 -11.52 2.01 -8.55
CA ALA A 179 -11.43 3.39 -8.13
C ALA A 179 -12.49 3.74 -7.08
N GLU A 180 -13.73 3.28 -7.27
CA GLU A 180 -14.83 3.46 -6.34
C GLU A 180 -14.57 2.75 -5.01
N LEU A 181 -14.15 1.47 -5.02
CA LEU A 181 -13.75 0.74 -3.81
C LEU A 181 -12.67 1.48 -3.01
N TYR A 182 -11.71 2.08 -3.69
CA TYR A 182 -10.62 2.80 -3.04
C TYR A 182 -11.09 4.08 -2.34
N THR A 183 -12.20 4.70 -2.77
CA THR A 183 -12.77 5.88 -2.09
C THR A 183 -13.35 5.52 -0.73
N ILE A 184 -13.87 4.29 -0.57
CA ILE A 184 -14.51 3.82 0.66
C ILE A 184 -13.45 3.47 1.70
N SER A 185 -13.36 4.26 2.78
CA SER A 185 -12.26 4.17 3.76
C SER A 185 -12.15 2.79 4.45
N CYS A 186 -13.28 2.19 4.86
CA CYS A 186 -13.28 0.88 5.51
C CYS A 186 -12.89 -0.24 4.52
N VAL A 187 -13.32 -0.15 3.26
CA VAL A 187 -13.00 -1.12 2.21
C VAL A 187 -11.50 -1.06 1.87
N ARG A 188 -10.94 0.12 1.55
CA ARG A 188 -9.51 0.23 1.19
C ARG A 188 -8.56 -0.17 2.30
N LYS A 189 -8.99 -0.08 3.57
CA LYS A 189 -8.21 -0.52 4.75
C LYS A 189 -8.44 -2.01 5.08
N SER A 190 -9.37 -2.67 4.41
CA SER A 190 -9.71 -4.06 4.72
C SER A 190 -8.63 -5.03 4.21
N LYS A 191 -8.44 -6.10 4.99
CA LYS A 191 -7.57 -7.21 4.58
C LYS A 191 -8.00 -7.80 3.23
N LYS A 192 -9.32 -7.88 2.95
CA LYS A 192 -9.86 -8.46 1.72
C LYS A 192 -9.52 -7.66 0.47
N PHE A 193 -9.53 -6.34 0.57
CA PHE A 193 -9.11 -5.46 -0.51
C PHE A 193 -7.61 -5.61 -0.79
N MET A 194 -6.77 -5.61 0.24
CA MET A 194 -5.33 -5.82 0.10
C MET A 194 -5.00 -7.22 -0.47
N GLU A 195 -5.64 -8.28 0.03
CA GLU A 195 -5.46 -9.66 -0.44
C GLU A 195 -5.74 -9.81 -1.93
N PHE A 196 -6.69 -9.07 -2.49
CA PHE A 196 -6.95 -9.08 -3.93
C PHE A 196 -5.72 -8.68 -4.75
N PHE A 197 -4.92 -7.73 -4.25
CA PHE A 197 -3.73 -7.26 -4.96
C PHE A 197 -2.47 -8.07 -4.68
N THR A 198 -2.38 -8.74 -3.54
CA THR A 198 -1.10 -9.28 -3.07
C THR A 198 -1.10 -10.79 -2.84
N LYS A 199 -2.24 -11.38 -2.50
CA LYS A 199 -2.29 -12.76 -1.98
C LYS A 199 -1.78 -13.82 -2.96
N PRO A 200 -2.15 -13.84 -4.25
CA PRO A 200 -1.65 -14.86 -5.18
C PRO A 200 -0.13 -14.82 -5.34
N GLU A 201 0.43 -13.62 -5.54
CA GLU A 201 1.87 -13.43 -5.68
C GLU A 201 2.63 -13.74 -4.39
N GLU A 202 2.02 -13.45 -3.24
CA GLU A 202 2.58 -13.73 -1.92
C GLU A 202 2.60 -15.24 -1.64
N GLU A 203 1.52 -15.95 -1.91
CA GLU A 203 1.44 -17.41 -1.77
C GLU A 203 2.44 -18.13 -2.70
N GLU A 204 2.56 -17.69 -3.97
CA GLU A 204 3.56 -18.19 -4.92
C GLU A 204 4.99 -17.89 -4.43
N GLY A 205 5.24 -16.68 -3.93
CA GLY A 205 6.53 -16.26 -3.40
C GLY A 205 6.99 -17.14 -2.22
N TYR A 206 6.11 -17.41 -1.28
CA TYR A 206 6.42 -18.31 -0.17
C TYR A 206 6.56 -19.76 -0.62
N SER A 207 5.83 -20.20 -1.65
CA SER A 207 6.04 -21.54 -2.25
C SER A 207 7.41 -21.66 -2.90
N CYS A 208 7.82 -20.66 -3.69
CA CYS A 208 9.16 -20.60 -4.28
C CYS A 208 10.26 -20.54 -3.21
N LEU A 209 10.07 -19.78 -2.13
CA LEU A 209 11.02 -19.71 -1.02
C LEU A 209 11.22 -21.07 -0.37
N ARG A 210 10.13 -21.81 -0.09
CA ARG A 210 10.19 -23.16 0.45
C ARG A 210 10.85 -24.15 -0.52
N GLY A 211 10.62 -23.96 -1.82
CA GLY A 211 11.24 -24.76 -2.89
C GLY A 211 12.71 -24.44 -3.17
N GLY A 212 13.26 -23.38 -2.54
CA GLY A 212 14.63 -22.91 -2.78
C GLY A 212 14.81 -22.11 -4.07
N GLU A 213 13.71 -21.72 -4.73
CA GLU A 213 13.69 -20.88 -5.93
C GLU A 213 13.83 -19.39 -5.57
N TYR A 214 14.93 -19.04 -4.88
CA TYR A 214 15.11 -17.70 -4.29
C TYR A 214 15.06 -16.56 -5.30
N GLY A 215 15.52 -16.75 -6.53
CA GLY A 215 15.45 -15.76 -7.60
C GLY A 215 14.00 -15.38 -7.92
N ARG A 216 13.15 -16.39 -8.17
CA ARG A 216 11.72 -16.21 -8.44
C ARG A 216 10.98 -15.62 -7.23
N ALA A 217 11.28 -16.14 -6.03
CA ALA A 217 10.72 -15.62 -4.79
C ALA A 217 11.04 -14.13 -4.59
N THR A 218 12.28 -13.71 -4.90
CA THR A 218 12.72 -12.30 -4.82
C THR A 218 11.89 -11.40 -5.72
N GLU A 219 11.65 -11.78 -6.99
CA GLU A 219 10.81 -11.01 -7.92
C GLU A 219 9.39 -10.83 -7.39
N LEU A 220 8.77 -11.91 -6.91
CA LEU A 220 7.42 -11.91 -6.37
C LEU A 220 7.32 -11.06 -5.09
N PHE A 221 8.25 -11.22 -4.15
CA PHE A 221 8.23 -10.44 -2.92
C PHE A 221 8.53 -8.95 -3.16
N HIS A 222 9.38 -8.60 -4.12
CA HIS A 222 9.55 -7.20 -4.52
C HIS A 222 8.24 -6.59 -5.00
N GLN A 223 7.51 -7.31 -5.83
CA GLN A 223 6.18 -6.90 -6.30
C GLN A 223 5.20 -6.74 -5.14
N VAL A 224 5.12 -7.72 -4.24
CA VAL A 224 4.25 -7.70 -3.07
C VAL A 224 4.58 -6.54 -2.12
N VAL A 225 5.86 -6.31 -1.83
CA VAL A 225 6.33 -5.20 -0.98
C VAL A 225 5.92 -3.87 -1.58
N CYS A 226 6.20 -3.62 -2.86
CA CYS A 226 5.81 -2.39 -3.55
C CYS A 226 4.29 -2.15 -3.52
N LEU A 227 3.48 -3.20 -3.68
CA LEU A 227 2.02 -3.12 -3.60
C LEU A 227 1.55 -2.80 -2.19
N LYS A 228 2.07 -3.50 -1.18
CA LYS A 228 1.71 -3.27 0.22
C LYS A 228 2.10 -1.87 0.68
N GLU A 229 3.29 -1.39 0.34
CA GLU A 229 3.73 -0.02 0.66
C GLU A 229 2.76 1.05 0.13
N ARG A 230 2.21 0.86 -1.08
CA ARG A 230 1.24 1.78 -1.67
C ARG A 230 -0.15 1.67 -1.05
N LEU A 231 -0.61 0.45 -0.80
CA LEU A 231 -1.98 0.18 -0.38
C LEU A 231 -2.17 0.31 1.14
N THR A 232 -1.11 0.11 1.96
CA THR A 232 -1.21 0.01 3.42
C THR A 232 -0.49 1.13 4.17
N LEU A 233 -0.50 2.36 3.66
CA LEU A 233 0.09 3.53 4.33
C LEU A 233 -0.39 3.72 5.78
N HIS A 234 -1.59 3.24 6.09
CA HIS A 234 -2.19 3.29 7.43
C HIS A 234 -1.66 2.23 8.40
N CYS A 235 -1.01 1.17 7.91
CA CYS A 235 -0.47 0.07 8.72
C CYS A 235 0.82 -0.48 8.10
N PRO A 236 1.96 0.24 8.21
CA PRO A 236 3.23 -0.16 7.58
C PRO A 236 3.74 -1.53 8.01
N ALA A 237 3.42 -1.99 9.23
CA ALA A 237 3.88 -3.27 9.75
C ALA A 237 3.42 -4.49 8.91
N VAL A 238 2.35 -4.35 8.13
CA VAL A 238 1.84 -5.42 7.25
C VAL A 238 2.83 -5.81 6.14
N VAL A 239 3.78 -4.92 5.82
CA VAL A 239 4.82 -5.17 4.79
C VAL A 239 5.95 -6.06 5.33
N VAL A 240 6.19 -6.04 6.65
CA VAL A 240 7.36 -6.65 7.30
C VAL A 240 7.56 -8.14 6.98
N PRO A 241 6.55 -9.03 7.01
CA PRO A 241 6.76 -10.44 6.68
C PRO A 241 7.35 -10.62 5.28
N SER A 242 6.83 -9.92 4.28
CA SER A 242 7.31 -9.99 2.90
C SER A 242 8.71 -9.39 2.73
N MET A 243 9.05 -8.32 3.48
CA MET A 243 10.42 -7.78 3.52
C MET A 243 11.40 -8.77 4.18
N CYS A 244 10.99 -9.43 5.26
CA CYS A 244 11.79 -10.46 5.90
C CYS A 244 12.03 -11.68 5.00
N ALA A 245 11.03 -12.08 4.21
CA ALA A 245 11.21 -13.10 3.18
C ALA A 245 12.23 -12.67 2.10
N LEU A 246 12.22 -11.40 1.67
CA LEU A 246 13.25 -10.83 0.79
C LEU A 246 14.65 -10.88 1.42
N VAL A 247 14.78 -10.56 2.71
CA VAL A 247 16.06 -10.66 3.43
C VAL A 247 16.59 -12.08 3.37
N VAL A 248 15.73 -13.07 3.61
CA VAL A 248 16.09 -14.50 3.52
C VAL A 248 16.53 -14.88 2.11
N CYS A 249 15.75 -14.50 1.09
CA CYS A 249 16.09 -14.79 -0.30
C CYS A 249 17.44 -14.18 -0.71
N HIS A 250 17.67 -12.90 -0.41
CA HIS A 250 18.93 -12.24 -0.72
C HIS A 250 20.11 -12.83 0.04
N LYS A 251 19.94 -13.20 1.32
CA LYS A 251 20.97 -13.86 2.13
C LYS A 251 21.34 -15.23 1.54
N ASP A 252 20.37 -16.04 1.14
CA ASP A 252 20.58 -17.36 0.59
C ASP A 252 21.16 -17.33 -0.84
N MET A 253 21.02 -16.21 -1.56
CA MET A 253 21.69 -15.92 -2.84
C MET A 253 23.05 -15.22 -2.68
N ASP A 254 23.57 -15.10 -1.46
CA ASP A 254 24.80 -14.38 -1.13
C ASP A 254 24.83 -12.89 -1.49
N ASN A 255 23.67 -12.28 -1.68
CA ASN A 255 23.49 -10.84 -1.92
C ASN A 255 23.38 -10.08 -0.58
N LEU A 256 24.45 -10.12 0.22
CA LEU A 256 24.43 -9.70 1.63
C LEU A 256 24.13 -8.21 1.81
N ASP A 257 24.64 -7.33 0.92
CA ASP A 257 24.35 -5.89 1.00
C ASP A 257 22.87 -5.58 0.78
N LYS A 258 22.24 -6.22 -0.20
CA LYS A 258 20.79 -6.07 -0.44
C LYS A 258 19.96 -6.63 0.71
N ALA A 259 20.36 -7.79 1.25
CA ALA A 259 19.71 -8.37 2.42
C ALA A 259 19.74 -7.41 3.60
N TYR A 260 20.91 -6.81 3.86
CA TYR A 260 21.10 -5.82 4.93
C TYR A 260 20.24 -4.56 4.69
N GLU A 261 20.24 -4.02 3.47
CA GLU A 261 19.47 -2.81 3.12
C GLU A 261 17.96 -3.02 3.34
N VAL A 262 17.41 -4.11 2.81
CA VAL A 262 15.98 -4.45 2.99
C VAL A 262 15.65 -4.70 4.45
N GLY A 263 16.53 -5.40 5.16
CA GLY A 263 16.36 -5.68 6.58
C GLY A 263 16.36 -4.42 7.45
N MET A 264 17.23 -3.45 7.17
CA MET A 264 17.25 -2.16 7.87
C MET A 264 15.97 -1.35 7.62
N LYS A 265 15.42 -1.38 6.40
CA LYS A 265 14.11 -0.77 6.10
C LYS A 265 13.00 -1.43 6.91
N ALA A 266 12.97 -2.77 6.98
CA ALA A 266 12.00 -3.50 7.79
C ALA A 266 12.14 -3.18 9.29
N LEU A 267 13.38 -3.08 9.78
CA LEU A 267 13.66 -2.72 11.19
C LEU A 267 13.14 -1.32 11.53
N THR A 268 13.32 -0.34 10.65
CA THR A 268 12.79 1.03 10.84
C THR A 268 11.26 1.04 11.01
N ILE A 269 10.56 0.20 10.27
CA ILE A 269 9.10 0.03 10.45
C ILE A 269 8.78 -0.58 11.82
N LEU A 270 9.59 -1.54 12.26
CA LEU A 270 9.38 -2.26 13.52
C LEU A 270 9.84 -1.49 14.77
N GLU A 271 10.56 -0.38 14.66
CA GLU A 271 11.01 0.43 15.82
C GLU A 271 9.84 0.83 16.74
N LYS A 272 8.65 1.03 16.19
CA LYS A 272 7.42 1.32 16.94
C LYS A 272 6.62 0.07 17.35
N HIS A 273 7.07 -1.11 16.96
CA HIS A 273 6.38 -2.39 17.13
C HIS A 273 7.33 -3.51 17.61
N THR A 274 8.08 -3.25 18.70
CA THR A 274 9.11 -4.18 19.20
C THR A 274 8.56 -5.54 19.66
N VAL A 275 7.27 -5.63 19.95
CA VAL A 275 6.57 -6.89 20.29
C VAL A 275 6.28 -7.77 19.06
N HIS A 276 6.51 -7.25 17.86
CA HIS A 276 6.23 -7.98 16.63
C HIS A 276 7.15 -9.21 16.49
N ARG A 277 6.58 -10.37 16.13
CA ARG A 277 7.30 -11.67 16.08
C ARG A 277 8.58 -11.66 15.23
N TYR A 278 8.68 -10.79 14.23
CA TYR A 278 9.85 -10.63 13.37
C TYR A 278 10.94 -9.73 13.96
N TYR A 279 10.69 -8.99 15.05
CA TYR A 279 11.63 -7.97 15.53
C TYR A 279 12.95 -8.57 15.98
N VAL A 280 12.94 -9.52 16.90
CA VAL A 280 14.14 -10.17 17.45
C VAL A 280 14.88 -11.00 16.39
N PRO A 281 14.21 -11.90 15.60
CA PRO A 281 14.88 -12.67 14.55
C PRO A 281 15.49 -11.81 13.44
N LEU A 282 14.88 -10.64 13.16
CA LEU A 282 15.42 -9.69 12.19
C LEU A 282 16.70 -9.00 12.74
N LEU A 283 16.70 -8.58 14.01
CA LEU A 283 17.88 -8.01 14.66
C LEU A 283 19.06 -8.99 14.62
N ASP A 284 18.86 -10.24 15.03
CA ASP A 284 19.89 -11.27 14.99
C ASP A 284 20.46 -11.49 13.58
N THR A 285 19.55 -11.59 12.59
CA THR A 285 19.94 -11.72 11.18
C THR A 285 20.75 -10.50 10.70
N LEU A 286 20.36 -9.27 11.07
CA LEU A 286 21.05 -8.03 10.70
C LEU A 286 22.43 -7.92 11.32
N ILE A 287 22.61 -8.33 12.58
CA ILE A 287 23.91 -8.39 13.25
C ILE A 287 24.84 -9.34 12.50
N SER A 288 24.35 -10.54 12.16
CA SER A 288 25.10 -11.52 11.39
C SER A 288 25.50 -11.00 9.99
N LEU A 289 24.59 -10.32 9.30
CA LEU A 289 24.84 -9.69 8.01
C LEU A 289 25.86 -8.56 8.11
N ALA A 290 25.68 -7.64 9.06
CA ALA A 290 26.59 -6.51 9.30
C ALA A 290 28.03 -6.99 9.58
N TYR A 291 28.18 -8.02 10.40
CA TYR A 291 29.48 -8.65 10.66
C TYR A 291 30.14 -9.15 9.37
N LYS A 292 29.39 -9.87 8.52
CA LYS A 292 29.92 -10.43 7.26
C LYS A 292 30.33 -9.36 6.25
N ILE A 293 29.61 -8.23 6.17
CA ILE A 293 29.88 -7.15 5.22
C ILE A 293 30.75 -6.04 5.81
N GLY A 294 31.26 -6.23 7.05
CA GLY A 294 32.15 -5.27 7.70
C GLY A 294 31.50 -3.96 8.13
N LYS A 295 30.18 -3.96 8.40
CA LYS A 295 29.45 -2.79 8.93
C LYS A 295 29.39 -2.82 10.45
N ASP A 296 29.25 -1.64 11.07
CA ASP A 296 29.02 -1.54 12.51
C ASP A 296 27.66 -2.15 12.89
N PHE A 297 27.68 -2.98 13.93
CA PHE A 297 26.50 -3.67 14.46
C PHE A 297 26.28 -3.43 15.95
N MET A 298 27.08 -2.59 16.60
CA MET A 298 27.00 -2.39 18.05
C MET A 298 25.63 -1.88 18.49
N SER A 299 25.06 -0.92 17.76
CA SER A 299 23.72 -0.39 18.05
C SER A 299 22.61 -1.45 17.89
N LEU A 300 22.73 -2.36 16.93
CA LEU A 300 21.79 -3.48 16.75
C LEU A 300 21.90 -4.48 17.90
N ARG A 301 23.12 -4.76 18.35
CA ARG A 301 23.41 -5.66 19.48
C ARG A 301 22.84 -5.11 20.78
N GLU A 302 23.03 -3.84 21.07
CA GLU A 302 22.45 -3.19 22.26
C GLU A 302 20.91 -3.30 22.28
N ARG A 303 20.26 -3.15 21.11
CA ARG A 303 18.82 -3.31 20.97
C ARG A 303 18.39 -4.76 21.24
N LEU A 304 19.11 -5.75 20.70
CA LEU A 304 18.85 -7.16 20.94
C LEU A 304 18.96 -7.51 22.43
N GLU A 305 20.07 -7.17 23.08
CA GLU A 305 20.29 -7.39 24.51
C GLU A 305 19.21 -6.73 25.39
N LYS A 306 18.70 -5.57 24.98
CA LYS A 306 17.60 -4.89 25.68
C LYS A 306 16.32 -5.68 25.62
N GLU A 307 16.00 -6.27 24.48
CA GLU A 307 14.78 -7.08 24.33
C GLU A 307 14.94 -8.44 25.06
N GLU A 308 16.09 -9.10 24.97
CA GLU A 308 16.39 -10.32 25.71
C GLU A 308 16.25 -10.16 27.23
N ARG A 309 16.66 -9.01 27.78
CA ARG A 309 16.48 -8.71 29.22
C ARG A 309 15.02 -8.53 29.63
N LYS A 310 14.14 -8.09 28.72
CA LYS A 310 12.70 -7.93 29.00
C LYS A 310 11.98 -9.27 29.06
N VAL A 311 12.45 -10.21 28.26
CA VAL A 311 11.84 -11.53 28.11
C VAL A 311 12.74 -12.50 28.87
N ASN A 312 12.39 -12.78 30.11
CA ASN A 312 13.09 -13.73 30.99
C ASN A 312 12.82 -15.18 30.52
N ILE A 313 13.18 -15.53 29.26
CA ILE A 313 12.73 -16.77 28.62
C ILE A 313 13.88 -17.45 27.88
N GLU A 314 14.17 -18.66 28.31
CA GLU A 314 14.77 -19.74 27.52
C GLU A 314 13.87 -20.11 26.30
N HIS A 315 13.45 -19.16 25.50
CA HIS A 315 12.81 -19.47 24.23
C HIS A 315 13.90 -19.61 23.17
N MET A 316 14.01 -20.82 22.64
CA MET A 316 14.71 -21.08 21.39
C MET A 316 14.25 -20.01 20.38
N SER A 317 15.13 -19.09 20.03
CA SER A 317 14.82 -18.04 19.09
C SER A 317 14.63 -18.67 17.71
N VAL A 318 13.39 -18.66 17.24
CA VAL A 318 13.05 -19.11 15.87
C VAL A 318 13.80 -18.18 14.90
N SER A 319 14.54 -18.75 13.96
CA SER A 319 15.31 -17.97 12.99
C SER A 319 14.40 -17.21 12.03
N LEU A 320 14.90 -16.12 11.43
CA LEU A 320 14.15 -15.36 10.43
C LEU A 320 13.70 -16.23 9.24
N LYS A 321 14.54 -17.19 8.84
CA LYS A 321 14.23 -18.14 7.77
C LYS A 321 13.09 -19.09 8.16
N GLU A 322 13.10 -19.62 9.36
CA GLU A 322 12.03 -20.48 9.86
C GLU A 322 10.69 -19.76 9.91
N LEU A 323 10.67 -18.51 10.41
CA LEU A 323 9.45 -17.71 10.39
C LEU A 323 8.94 -17.47 8.97
N ALA A 324 9.84 -17.13 8.03
CA ALA A 324 9.45 -16.90 6.64
C ALA A 324 8.94 -18.20 5.96
N VAL A 325 9.52 -19.35 6.27
CA VAL A 325 9.08 -20.65 5.70
C VAL A 325 7.71 -21.05 6.25
N GLN A 326 7.39 -20.69 7.50
CA GLN A 326 6.12 -20.99 8.15
C GLN A 326 4.97 -20.07 7.70
N GLU A 327 5.26 -18.92 7.07
CA GLU A 327 4.21 -18.04 6.56
C GLU A 327 3.37 -18.75 5.49
N CYS A 328 2.08 -18.46 5.48
CA CYS A 328 1.10 -19.00 4.52
C CYS A 328 0.97 -20.55 4.52
N ILE A 329 1.32 -21.22 5.61
CA ILE A 329 1.04 -22.65 5.77
C ILE A 329 -0.35 -22.88 6.39
N GLU A 330 -0.92 -21.84 7.05
CA GLU A 330 -2.21 -21.88 7.73
C GLU A 330 -3.42 -21.58 6.80
#